data_19484ef878196475c2195b4a5672a452
#
_entry.id   19484ef878196475c2195b4a5672a452
#
_cell.length_a   1.000
_cell.length_b   1.000
_cell.length_c   1.000
_cell.angle_alpha   90.00
_cell.angle_beta   90.00
_cell.angle_gamma   90.00
#
_symmetry.space_group_name_H-M   'P 1'
#
loop_
_entity.id
_entity.type
_entity.pdbx_description
1 polymer ?
#
loop_
_entity_poly.entity_id
_entity_poly.type
_entity_poly.pdbx_seq_one_letter_code
_entity_poly.pdbx_strand_id
1 'polypeptide(L)'
;PVELIGDVGNRPMPVNAFYGGFPFQNSGFNDGVGYYLGVDNDGTPIIFDLWKRDGARTNSNISIIGGSGKGKTTLIKHIIVSELIRGTKVIVIDPETEYKAICDMFREDGISRWIDACGGRNGMINPLQVRPKPLSDEEEEEAESKGISELALHLKTLEIFFELYLPELTQIQKALLTKGLIACLLYTSPSPRDRTR
;
A
#
# COMPACT_ATOMS: atom_id res chain seq x y z
N PRO A 1 60.59 -8.76 15.89
CA PRO A 1 59.72 -8.70 17.08
C PRO A 1 58.57 -9.69 17.01
N VAL A 2 58.45 -10.49 15.97
CA VAL A 2 57.35 -11.50 15.80
C VAL A 2 57.73 -12.88 16.33
N GLU A 3 59.01 -13.10 16.64
CA GLU A 3 59.54 -14.39 17.15
C GLU A 3 59.33 -14.65 18.64
N LEU A 4 58.73 -13.73 19.38
CA LEU A 4 58.47 -13.87 20.81
C LEU A 4 57.22 -14.65 21.18
N ILE A 5 56.38 -15.03 20.18
CA ILE A 5 55.23 -15.92 20.36
C ILE A 5 55.60 -17.25 19.70
N GLY A 6 56.65 -17.91 20.22
CA GLY A 6 57.04 -19.22 19.80
C GLY A 6 55.95 -20.26 20.04
N ASP A 7 56.21 -21.50 19.69
CA ASP A 7 55.30 -22.66 19.68
C ASP A 7 54.33 -22.83 20.86
N VAL A 8 54.57 -22.13 21.98
CA VAL A 8 53.74 -22.16 23.18
C VAL A 8 52.37 -21.41 23.00
N GLY A 9 52.33 -20.48 22.05
CA GLY A 9 51.09 -19.72 21.74
C GLY A 9 50.24 -20.28 20.62
N ASN A 10 50.77 -21.23 19.88
CA ASN A 10 50.09 -21.79 18.69
C ASN A 10 49.17 -22.95 19.11
N ARG A 11 47.91 -22.64 19.43
CA ARG A 11 46.89 -23.67 19.66
C ARG A 11 46.09 -23.87 18.41
N PRO A 12 46.09 -25.09 17.82
CA PRO A 12 45.24 -25.37 16.67
C PRO A 12 43.78 -25.22 17.08
N MET A 13 43.07 -24.30 16.44
CA MET A 13 41.67 -24.08 16.64
C MET A 13 40.92 -24.64 15.43
N PRO A 14 39.92 -25.49 15.61
CA PRO A 14 39.08 -25.93 14.51
C PRO A 14 38.43 -24.73 13.80
N VAL A 15 38.37 -24.77 12.50
CA VAL A 15 37.77 -23.69 11.68
C VAL A 15 36.36 -23.32 12.14
N ASN A 16 35.58 -24.29 12.57
CA ASN A 16 34.22 -24.07 13.10
C ASN A 16 34.23 -23.24 14.41
N ALA A 17 35.22 -23.43 15.28
CA ALA A 17 35.36 -22.64 16.52
C ALA A 17 35.81 -21.20 16.22
N PHE A 18 36.64 -21.03 15.18
CA PHE A 18 37.04 -19.71 14.68
C PHE A 18 35.84 -18.94 14.15
N TYR A 19 34.98 -19.57 13.34
CA TYR A 19 33.77 -18.94 12.84
C TYR A 19 32.76 -18.63 13.96
N GLY A 20 32.66 -19.48 14.99
CA GLY A 20 31.79 -19.22 16.13
C GLY A 20 32.23 -18.05 17.03
N GLY A 21 33.54 -17.68 16.98
CA GLY A 21 34.10 -16.52 17.68
C GLY A 21 34.27 -15.26 16.84
N PHE A 22 33.78 -15.29 15.57
CA PHE A 22 33.88 -14.16 14.66
C PHE A 22 32.99 -13.00 15.11
N PRO A 23 33.53 -11.85 15.53
CA PRO A 23 32.77 -10.77 16.15
C PRO A 23 31.87 -10.01 15.15
N PHE A 24 31.98 -10.32 13.86
CA PHE A 24 31.24 -9.68 12.78
C PHE A 24 30.10 -10.56 12.26
N GLN A 25 29.49 -11.36 13.13
CA GLN A 25 28.24 -12.04 12.77
C GLN A 25 27.17 -11.01 12.51
N ASN A 26 26.83 -10.88 11.25
CA ASN A 26 25.72 -10.07 10.82
C ASN A 26 24.42 -10.86 11.05
N SER A 27 23.68 -10.53 12.10
CA SER A 27 22.30 -10.95 12.30
C SER A 27 21.33 -10.09 11.48
N GLY A 28 21.88 -9.12 10.72
CA GLY A 28 21.13 -8.08 10.05
C GLY A 28 20.21 -8.61 8.97
N PHE A 29 19.01 -8.09 9.01
CA PHE A 29 18.01 -8.32 7.99
C PHE A 29 18.35 -7.47 6.76
N ASN A 30 18.79 -8.11 5.67
CA ASN A 30 19.19 -7.42 4.46
C ASN A 30 18.68 -8.16 3.22
N ASP A 31 17.74 -7.53 2.51
CA ASP A 31 17.18 -8.03 1.26
C ASP A 31 18.04 -7.70 0.03
N GLY A 32 19.10 -6.94 0.19
CA GLY A 32 19.98 -6.49 -0.89
C GLY A 32 19.44 -5.27 -1.65
N VAL A 33 18.14 -5.15 -1.79
CA VAL A 33 17.42 -4.05 -2.44
C VAL A 33 16.23 -3.66 -1.56
N GLY A 34 15.85 -2.39 -1.52
CA GLY A 34 14.69 -1.95 -0.76
C GLY A 34 14.92 -0.64 0.00
N TYR A 35 14.23 -0.51 1.13
CA TYR A 35 14.33 0.67 1.99
C TYR A 35 15.42 0.49 3.02
N TYR A 36 16.22 1.51 3.23
CA TYR A 36 17.09 1.60 4.39
C TYR A 36 16.23 1.97 5.60
N LEU A 37 16.08 1.05 6.54
CA LEU A 37 15.26 1.26 7.75
C LEU A 37 16.09 1.72 8.95
N GLY A 38 17.40 1.61 8.90
CA GLY A 38 18.31 1.97 9.98
C GLY A 38 19.44 0.96 10.13
N VAL A 39 20.00 0.88 11.32
CA VAL A 39 21.02 -0.10 11.69
C VAL A 39 20.53 -0.96 12.85
N ASP A 40 20.99 -2.19 12.91
CA ASP A 40 20.78 -3.05 14.06
C ASP A 40 21.73 -2.71 15.22
N ASN A 41 21.67 -3.49 16.30
CA ASN A 41 22.52 -3.27 17.48
C ASN A 41 24.02 -3.41 17.19
N ASP A 42 24.39 -4.12 16.13
CA ASP A 42 25.77 -4.36 15.72
C ASP A 42 26.24 -3.34 14.66
N GLY A 43 25.41 -2.34 14.35
CA GLY A 43 25.70 -1.30 13.36
C GLY A 43 25.50 -1.74 11.91
N THR A 44 24.90 -2.90 11.68
CA THR A 44 24.64 -3.41 10.32
C THR A 44 23.42 -2.73 9.72
N PRO A 45 23.49 -2.28 8.45
CA PRO A 45 22.33 -1.70 7.76
C PRO A 45 21.20 -2.69 7.61
N ILE A 46 20.00 -2.28 7.98
CA ILE A 46 18.74 -3.01 7.74
C ILE A 46 18.15 -2.52 6.43
N ILE A 47 18.15 -3.37 5.41
CA ILE A 47 17.54 -3.10 4.10
C ILE A 47 16.37 -4.04 3.91
N PHE A 48 15.19 -3.48 3.70
CA PHE A 48 13.94 -4.20 3.60
C PHE A 48 13.27 -3.96 2.25
N ASP A 49 12.93 -5.04 1.54
CA ASP A 49 12.13 -4.99 0.33
C ASP A 49 10.70 -5.47 0.61
N LEU A 50 9.74 -4.53 0.52
CA LEU A 50 8.30 -4.82 0.69
C LEU A 50 7.77 -5.82 -0.35
N TRP A 51 8.35 -5.79 -1.55
CA TRP A 51 7.86 -6.55 -2.69
C TRP A 51 8.53 -7.92 -2.84
N LYS A 52 9.59 -8.19 -2.08
CA LYS A 52 10.28 -9.47 -2.11
C LYS A 52 9.35 -10.60 -1.66
N ARG A 53 9.30 -11.65 -2.46
CA ARG A 53 8.58 -12.88 -2.18
C ARG A 53 9.58 -14.01 -1.99
N ASP A 54 9.44 -14.73 -0.91
CA ASP A 54 10.22 -15.93 -0.60
C ASP A 54 9.35 -16.90 0.22
N GLY A 55 9.91 -18.04 0.62
CA GLY A 55 9.18 -19.04 1.38
C GLY A 55 8.62 -18.56 2.73
N ALA A 56 9.17 -17.48 3.30
CA ALA A 56 8.72 -16.89 4.55
C ALA A 56 7.79 -15.69 4.34
N ARG A 57 7.88 -15.02 3.19
CA ARG A 57 7.12 -13.81 2.85
C ARG A 57 6.24 -14.03 1.62
N THR A 58 4.99 -14.39 1.86
CA THR A 58 4.01 -14.72 0.81
C THR A 58 3.19 -13.51 0.36
N ASN A 59 3.17 -12.42 1.14
CA ASN A 59 2.43 -11.18 0.84
C ASN A 59 3.23 -9.94 1.26
N SER A 60 2.75 -8.74 0.88
CA SER A 60 3.36 -7.46 1.18
C SER A 60 2.68 -6.72 2.35
N ASN A 61 1.88 -7.41 3.15
CA ASN A 61 1.23 -6.77 4.28
C ASN A 61 2.24 -6.50 5.40
N ILE A 62 2.26 -5.27 5.90
CA ILE A 62 3.11 -4.86 7.01
C ILE A 62 2.22 -4.38 8.15
N SER A 63 2.53 -4.81 9.36
CA SER A 63 1.99 -4.24 10.60
C SER A 63 3.10 -3.53 11.36
N ILE A 64 2.93 -2.25 11.65
CA ILE A 64 3.87 -1.43 12.41
C ILE A 64 3.27 -1.16 13.78
N ILE A 65 3.82 -1.77 14.82
CA ILE A 65 3.33 -1.70 16.19
C ILE A 65 4.37 -1.03 17.09
N GLY A 66 3.91 -0.17 17.98
CA GLY A 66 4.80 0.49 18.94
C GLY A 66 4.06 1.52 19.77
N GLY A 67 4.63 1.91 20.89
CA GLY A 67 4.10 2.98 21.75
C GLY A 67 4.04 4.34 21.07
N SER A 68 3.33 5.30 21.66
CA SER A 68 3.30 6.68 21.17
C SER A 68 4.70 7.29 21.17
N GLY A 69 5.02 8.12 20.18
CA GLY A 69 6.32 8.79 20.05
C GLY A 69 7.51 7.89 19.67
N LYS A 70 7.30 6.62 19.35
CA LYS A 70 8.38 5.67 18.99
C LYS A 70 8.74 5.64 17.51
N GLY A 71 8.31 6.62 16.73
CA GLY A 71 8.72 6.77 15.33
C GLY A 71 7.89 5.96 14.31
N LYS A 72 6.75 5.37 14.69
CA LYS A 72 5.87 4.62 13.75
C LYS A 72 5.53 5.46 12.51
N THR A 73 4.97 6.64 12.73
CA THR A 73 4.55 7.55 11.65
C THR A 73 5.74 8.00 10.80
N THR A 74 6.90 8.20 11.42
CA THR A 74 8.14 8.55 10.70
C THR A 74 8.58 7.43 9.78
N LEU A 75 8.54 6.18 10.25
CA LEU A 75 8.86 5.01 9.44
C LEU A 75 7.89 4.85 8.25
N ILE A 76 6.58 5.01 8.49
CA ILE A 76 5.57 4.94 7.42
C ILE A 76 5.80 6.05 6.40
N LYS A 77 6.07 7.28 6.85
CA LYS A 77 6.39 8.41 5.97
C LYS A 77 7.61 8.13 5.11
N HIS A 78 8.65 7.53 5.68
CA HIS A 78 9.84 7.13 4.95
C HIS A 78 9.53 6.10 3.86
N ILE A 79 8.73 5.09 4.16
CA ILE A 79 8.30 4.07 3.19
C ILE A 79 7.46 4.72 2.07
N ILE A 80 6.49 5.58 2.42
CA ILE A 80 5.64 6.28 1.43
C ILE A 80 6.48 7.10 0.45
N VAL A 81 7.41 7.92 0.95
CA VAL A 81 8.28 8.75 0.11
C VAL A 81 9.15 7.87 -0.78
N SER A 82 9.71 6.80 -0.24
CA SER A 82 10.52 5.85 -1.00
C SER A 82 9.74 5.18 -2.13
N GLU A 83 8.49 4.79 -1.88
CA GLU A 83 7.62 4.21 -2.90
C GLU A 83 7.20 5.23 -3.96
N LEU A 84 6.90 6.47 -3.57
CA LEU A 84 6.61 7.54 -4.53
C LEU A 84 7.78 7.83 -5.47
N ILE A 85 9.03 7.83 -4.95
CA ILE A 85 10.24 7.98 -5.76
C ILE A 85 10.40 6.81 -6.74
N ARG A 86 9.98 5.61 -6.37
CA ARG A 86 9.97 4.41 -7.24
C ARG A 86 8.85 4.43 -8.29
N GLY A 87 7.96 5.42 -8.24
CA GLY A 87 6.81 5.54 -9.15
C GLY A 87 5.59 4.72 -8.73
N THR A 88 5.59 4.15 -7.54
CA THR A 88 4.45 3.39 -7.00
C THR A 88 3.30 4.34 -6.64
N LYS A 89 2.08 3.97 -6.99
CA LYS A 89 0.87 4.70 -6.55
C LYS A 89 0.59 4.37 -5.09
N VAL A 90 0.45 5.40 -4.26
CA VAL A 90 0.21 5.25 -2.82
C VAL A 90 -1.13 5.87 -2.46
N ILE A 91 -1.95 5.14 -1.71
CA ILE A 91 -3.21 5.62 -1.14
C ILE A 91 -3.06 5.58 0.37
N VAL A 92 -3.29 6.72 1.03
CA VAL A 92 -3.20 6.85 2.49
C VAL A 92 -4.59 7.16 3.05
N ILE A 93 -5.05 6.36 4.02
CA ILE A 93 -6.23 6.67 4.82
C ILE A 93 -5.71 7.23 6.14
N ASP A 94 -5.92 8.53 6.36
CA ASP A 94 -5.31 9.31 7.44
C ASP A 94 -6.38 9.98 8.31
N PRO A 95 -6.87 9.31 9.36
CA PRO A 95 -7.86 9.88 10.26
C PRO A 95 -7.32 11.02 11.16
N GLU A 96 -6.00 11.09 11.36
CA GLU A 96 -5.36 12.05 12.26
C GLU A 96 -4.68 13.24 11.53
N THR A 97 -4.74 13.26 10.20
CA THR A 97 -4.17 14.34 9.35
C THR A 97 -2.64 14.46 9.47
N GLU A 98 -1.95 13.39 9.81
CA GLU A 98 -0.49 13.38 10.00
C GLU A 98 0.31 13.40 8.70
N TYR A 99 -0.28 12.95 7.58
CA TYR A 99 0.39 12.78 6.27
C TYR A 99 0.18 13.96 5.33
N LYS A 100 -0.58 14.99 5.74
CA LYS A 100 -0.88 16.16 4.91
C LYS A 100 0.39 16.86 4.41
N ALA A 101 1.41 16.97 5.25
CA ALA A 101 2.67 17.61 4.88
C ALA A 101 3.37 16.90 3.70
N ILE A 102 3.33 15.57 3.65
CA ILE A 102 3.86 14.80 2.50
C ILE A 102 3.02 15.07 1.25
N CYS A 103 1.70 15.06 1.38
CA CYS A 103 0.83 15.39 0.26
C CYS A 103 1.11 16.79 -0.29
N ASP A 104 1.30 17.77 0.58
CA ASP A 104 1.59 19.15 0.17
C ASP A 104 2.96 19.29 -0.53
N MET A 105 3.97 18.51 -0.14
CA MET A 105 5.28 18.48 -0.81
C MET A 105 5.20 18.10 -2.29
N PHE A 106 4.33 17.17 -2.65
CA PHE A 106 4.18 16.66 -4.02
C PHE A 106 2.99 17.26 -4.78
N ARG A 107 2.34 18.28 -4.21
CA ARG A 107 1.16 18.92 -4.81
C ARG A 107 1.50 19.78 -6.01
N GLU A 108 2.59 20.54 -5.95
CA GLU A 108 3.01 21.46 -7.01
C GLU A 108 3.38 20.69 -8.28
N ASP A 109 3.92 19.50 -8.13
CA ASP A 109 4.24 18.59 -9.23
C ASP A 109 3.01 17.85 -9.79
N GLY A 110 1.82 18.05 -9.22
CA GLY A 110 0.60 17.38 -9.63
C GLY A 110 0.55 15.87 -9.27
N ILE A 111 1.53 15.38 -8.50
CA ILE A 111 1.69 13.96 -8.17
C ILE A 111 0.73 13.54 -7.04
N SER A 112 0.38 14.47 -6.15
CA SER A 112 -0.42 14.17 -4.97
C SER A 112 -1.76 14.91 -4.94
N ARG A 113 -2.75 14.29 -4.29
CA ARG A 113 -4.07 14.88 -4.07
C ARG A 113 -4.55 14.60 -2.65
N TRP A 114 -4.88 15.65 -1.93
CA TRP A 114 -5.55 15.56 -0.65
C TRP A 114 -7.06 15.58 -0.83
N ILE A 115 -7.76 14.61 -0.23
CA ILE A 115 -9.22 14.51 -0.22
C ILE A 115 -9.67 14.57 1.24
N ASP A 116 -10.47 15.58 1.59
CA ASP A 116 -11.09 15.67 2.90
C ASP A 116 -12.44 14.93 2.88
N ALA A 117 -12.46 13.72 3.41
CA ALA A 117 -13.65 12.88 3.42
C ALA A 117 -14.72 13.35 4.45
N CYS A 118 -14.35 14.26 5.35
CA CYS A 118 -15.27 14.78 6.38
C CYS A 118 -16.23 15.88 5.88
N GLY A 119 -16.16 16.23 4.61
CA GLY A 119 -17.12 17.15 3.99
C GLY A 119 -16.65 18.59 3.94
N GLY A 120 -15.83 18.91 3.00
CA GLY A 120 -15.45 20.27 2.62
C GLY A 120 -15.56 20.45 1.11
N ARG A 121 -15.39 21.68 0.62
CA ARG A 121 -15.39 22.00 -0.83
C ARG A 121 -14.36 21.21 -1.64
N ASN A 122 -13.37 20.60 -0.99
CA ASN A 122 -12.22 19.98 -1.63
C ASN A 122 -12.22 18.45 -1.63
N GLY A 123 -13.32 17.79 -1.27
CA GLY A 123 -13.23 16.36 -1.08
C GLY A 123 -14.50 15.54 -1.12
N MET A 124 -15.60 16.05 -1.67
CA MET A 124 -16.79 15.21 -1.84
C MET A 124 -16.48 14.06 -2.80
N ILE A 125 -16.54 12.85 -2.27
CA ILE A 125 -16.53 11.63 -3.08
C ILE A 125 -17.98 11.39 -3.49
N ASN A 126 -18.26 11.50 -4.78
CA ASN A 126 -19.59 11.14 -5.30
C ASN A 126 -19.58 9.64 -5.64
N PRO A 127 -20.22 8.78 -4.82
CA PRO A 127 -20.26 7.35 -5.09
C PRO A 127 -21.03 7.00 -6.35
N LEU A 128 -21.95 7.88 -6.79
CA LEU A 128 -22.76 7.70 -7.99
C LEU A 128 -22.01 8.06 -9.28
N GLN A 129 -20.81 8.63 -9.20
CA GLN A 129 -20.03 8.98 -10.37
C GLN A 129 -19.49 7.73 -11.05
N VAL A 130 -20.07 7.35 -12.18
CA VAL A 130 -19.50 6.32 -13.05
C VAL A 130 -18.21 6.88 -13.64
N ARG A 131 -17.08 6.29 -13.30
CA ARG A 131 -15.80 6.57 -13.94
C ARG A 131 -15.54 5.41 -14.89
N PRO A 132 -15.17 5.68 -16.15
CA PRO A 132 -14.57 4.63 -16.97
C PRO A 132 -13.31 4.18 -16.26
N LYS A 133 -13.34 3.00 -15.66
CA LYS A 133 -12.14 2.38 -15.10
C LYS A 133 -11.36 1.87 -16.31
N PRO A 134 -10.09 2.22 -16.47
CA PRO A 134 -9.26 1.40 -17.32
C PRO A 134 -9.15 0.06 -16.61
N LEU A 135 -9.90 -0.92 -17.08
CA LEU A 135 -9.73 -2.30 -16.70
C LEU A 135 -8.33 -2.70 -17.17
N SER A 136 -7.63 -3.52 -16.42
CA SER A 136 -6.47 -4.22 -16.97
C SER A 136 -6.98 -5.15 -18.07
N ASP A 137 -6.16 -5.42 -19.08
CA ASP A 137 -6.53 -6.26 -20.22
C ASP A 137 -7.13 -7.61 -19.76
N GLU A 138 -6.64 -8.17 -18.65
CA GLU A 138 -7.15 -9.40 -18.02
C GLU A 138 -8.56 -9.23 -17.41
N GLU A 139 -8.85 -8.07 -16.81
CA GLU A 139 -10.17 -7.76 -16.24
C GLU A 139 -11.21 -7.46 -17.33
N GLU A 140 -10.79 -6.91 -18.48
CA GLU A 140 -11.64 -6.70 -19.66
C GLU A 140 -12.04 -8.04 -20.28
N GLU A 141 -11.11 -8.96 -20.50
CA GLU A 141 -11.39 -10.30 -21.01
C GLU A 141 -12.31 -11.11 -20.08
N GLU A 142 -12.13 -11.01 -18.76
CA GLU A 142 -13.02 -11.65 -17.79
C GLU A 142 -14.42 -11.03 -17.77
N ALA A 143 -14.56 -9.72 -17.89
CA ALA A 143 -15.83 -9.03 -17.91
C ALA A 143 -16.61 -9.33 -19.20
N GLU A 144 -15.92 -9.33 -20.35
CA GLU A 144 -16.52 -9.72 -21.65
C GLU A 144 -16.95 -11.18 -21.66
N SER A 145 -16.15 -12.08 -21.12
CA SER A 145 -16.48 -13.52 -21.06
C SER A 145 -17.70 -13.81 -20.19
N LYS A 146 -17.95 -12.98 -19.16
CA LYS A 146 -19.11 -13.10 -18.26
C LYS A 146 -20.31 -12.29 -18.68
N GLY A 147 -20.23 -11.46 -19.75
CA GLY A 147 -21.31 -10.58 -20.23
C GLY A 147 -21.75 -9.53 -19.19
N ILE A 148 -20.87 -9.19 -18.25
CA ILE A 148 -21.16 -8.21 -17.19
C ILE A 148 -20.74 -6.83 -17.70
N SER A 149 -21.69 -5.92 -17.91
CA SER A 149 -21.38 -4.55 -18.29
C SER A 149 -20.72 -3.79 -17.11
N GLU A 150 -19.83 -2.82 -17.42
CA GLU A 150 -19.21 -1.92 -16.42
C GLU A 150 -20.27 -1.30 -15.49
N LEU A 151 -21.44 -0.99 -16.01
CA LEU A 151 -22.54 -0.44 -15.25
C LEU A 151 -23.06 -1.44 -14.20
N ALA A 152 -23.14 -2.73 -14.55
CA ALA A 152 -23.59 -3.76 -13.62
C ALA A 152 -22.59 -3.96 -12.47
N LEU A 153 -21.29 -3.89 -12.76
CA LEU A 153 -20.25 -3.97 -11.74
C LEU A 153 -20.29 -2.74 -10.81
N HIS A 154 -20.48 -1.55 -11.37
CA HIS A 154 -20.63 -0.31 -10.59
C HIS A 154 -21.89 -0.34 -9.71
N LEU A 155 -23.00 -0.82 -10.22
CA LEU A 155 -24.24 -1.02 -9.44
C LEU A 155 -24.01 -1.95 -8.26
N LYS A 156 -23.32 -3.07 -8.46
CA LYS A 156 -23.00 -4.01 -7.38
C LYS A 156 -22.11 -3.37 -6.30
N THR A 157 -21.16 -2.56 -6.71
CA THR A 157 -20.31 -1.80 -5.76
C THR A 157 -21.16 -0.80 -4.96
N LEU A 158 -22.11 -0.12 -5.59
CA LEU A 158 -23.03 0.81 -4.92
C LEU A 158 -23.99 0.08 -3.97
N GLU A 159 -24.48 -1.09 -4.31
CA GLU A 159 -25.30 -1.91 -3.42
C GLU A 159 -24.55 -2.26 -2.14
N ILE A 160 -23.30 -2.71 -2.26
CA ILE A 160 -22.42 -3.01 -1.10
C ILE A 160 -22.17 -1.72 -0.28
N PHE A 161 -21.88 -0.60 -0.95
CA PHE A 161 -21.67 0.68 -0.27
C PHE A 161 -22.90 1.07 0.56
N PHE A 162 -24.11 0.99 -0.02
CA PHE A 162 -25.33 1.38 0.69
C PHE A 162 -25.72 0.35 1.77
N GLU A 163 -25.39 -0.92 1.61
CA GLU A 163 -25.56 -1.92 2.69
C GLU A 163 -24.69 -1.61 3.90
N LEU A 164 -23.46 -1.17 3.69
CA LEU A 164 -22.56 -0.75 4.77
C LEU A 164 -22.99 0.56 5.41
N TYR A 165 -23.48 1.50 4.61
CA TYR A 165 -23.89 2.84 5.06
C TYR A 165 -25.26 2.85 5.75
N LEU A 166 -26.16 1.98 5.34
CA LEU A 166 -27.52 1.84 5.83
C LEU A 166 -27.84 0.37 6.18
N PRO A 167 -27.26 -0.16 7.27
CA PRO A 167 -27.33 -1.59 7.59
C PRO A 167 -28.74 -2.09 7.93
N GLU A 168 -29.66 -1.20 8.28
CA GLU A 168 -31.04 -1.53 8.71
C GLU A 168 -32.05 -1.54 7.56
N LEU A 169 -31.63 -1.46 6.30
CA LEU A 169 -32.56 -1.48 5.17
C LEU A 169 -33.25 -2.84 5.04
N THR A 170 -34.59 -2.79 4.97
CA THR A 170 -35.41 -3.96 4.65
C THR A 170 -35.22 -4.39 3.20
N GLN A 171 -35.57 -5.62 2.84
CA GLN A 171 -35.45 -6.13 1.46
C GLN A 171 -36.25 -5.29 0.44
N ILE A 172 -37.41 -4.76 0.85
CA ILE A 172 -38.23 -3.89 -0.01
C ILE A 172 -37.52 -2.57 -0.27
N GLN A 173 -36.90 -1.96 0.78
CA GLN A 173 -36.15 -0.72 0.65
C GLN A 173 -34.89 -0.91 -0.20
N LYS A 174 -34.19 -2.05 -0.08
CA LYS A 174 -33.05 -2.40 -0.94
C LYS A 174 -33.46 -2.48 -2.40
N ALA A 175 -34.57 -3.16 -2.70
CA ALA A 175 -35.08 -3.26 -4.06
C ALA A 175 -35.51 -1.89 -4.67
N LEU A 176 -36.08 -1.01 -3.86
CA LEU A 176 -36.41 0.36 -4.26
C LEU A 176 -35.15 1.20 -4.50
N LEU A 177 -34.14 1.06 -3.63
CA LEU A 177 -32.85 1.72 -3.80
C LEU A 177 -32.14 1.29 -5.09
N THR A 178 -32.06 -0.03 -5.35
CA THR A 178 -31.49 -0.55 -6.60
C THR A 178 -32.22 -0.01 -7.83
N LYS A 179 -33.56 0.04 -7.82
CA LYS A 179 -34.33 0.67 -8.90
C LYS A 179 -34.00 2.14 -9.09
N GLY A 180 -33.88 2.89 -7.99
CA GLY A 180 -33.52 4.32 -8.03
C GLY A 180 -32.11 4.53 -8.58
N LEU A 181 -31.14 3.70 -8.16
CA LEU A 181 -29.77 3.73 -8.66
C LEU A 181 -29.69 3.46 -10.16
N ILE A 182 -30.39 2.45 -10.64
CA ILE A 182 -30.46 2.12 -12.07
C ILE A 182 -31.02 3.31 -12.86
N ALA A 183 -32.12 3.91 -12.40
CA ALA A 183 -32.71 5.07 -13.06
C ALA A 183 -31.73 6.25 -13.10
N CYS A 184 -31.08 6.60 -11.98
CA CYS A 184 -30.09 7.67 -11.92
C CYS A 184 -28.89 7.42 -12.84
N LEU A 185 -28.35 6.21 -12.86
CA LEU A 185 -27.16 5.87 -13.66
C LEU A 185 -27.47 5.83 -15.17
N LEU A 186 -28.66 5.40 -15.56
CA LEU A 186 -29.09 5.45 -16.97
C LEU A 186 -29.23 6.89 -17.46
N TYR A 187 -29.68 7.82 -16.61
CA TYR A 187 -29.79 9.24 -16.98
C TYR A 187 -28.45 9.97 -16.96
N THR A 188 -27.49 9.55 -16.11
CA THR A 188 -26.18 10.20 -15.98
C THR A 188 -25.09 9.56 -16.85
N SER A 189 -25.36 8.40 -17.44
CA SER A 189 -24.45 7.75 -18.39
C SER A 189 -24.35 8.63 -19.65
N PRO A 190 -23.15 9.08 -20.06
CA PRO A 190 -23.00 9.83 -21.28
C PRO A 190 -23.53 9.01 -22.46
N SER A 191 -24.39 9.64 -23.27
CA SER A 191 -24.94 9.02 -24.48
C SER A 191 -23.77 8.52 -25.36
N PRO A 192 -23.91 7.41 -26.08
CA PRO A 192 -22.92 6.94 -27.04
C PRO A 192 -22.51 8.01 -28.07
N ARG A 193 -23.33 9.06 -28.28
CA ARG A 193 -23.03 10.21 -29.14
C ARG A 193 -22.04 11.23 -28.54
N ASP A 194 -21.82 11.22 -27.22
CA ASP A 194 -20.89 12.14 -26.55
C ASP A 194 -19.46 11.62 -26.49
N ARG A 195 -19.23 10.35 -26.90
CA ARG A 195 -17.90 9.73 -26.96
C ARG A 195 -17.09 10.10 -28.21
N THR A 196 -17.65 10.88 -29.13
CA THR A 196 -17.03 11.24 -30.44
C THR A 196 -16.72 12.73 -30.57
N ARG A 197 -16.48 13.44 -29.46
CA ARG A 197 -15.94 14.81 -29.50
C ARG A 197 -14.69 14.96 -28.67
#